data_20c33f7e0c0596be6a5a988fabf0260e
#
_entry.id   20c33f7e0c0596be6a5a988fabf0260e
#
_cell.length_a   1.000
_cell.length_b   1.000
_cell.length_c   1.000
_cell.angle_alpha   90.00
_cell.angle_beta   90.00
_cell.angle_gamma   90.00
#
_symmetry.space_group_name_H-M   'P 1'
#
loop_
_entity.id
_entity.type
_entity.pdbx_description
1 polymer ?
#
loop_
_entity_poly.entity_id
_entity_poly.type
_entity_poly.pdbx_seq_one_letter_code
_entity_poly.pdbx_strand_id
1 'polypeptide(L)'
;MAVLADKCKDISVTLVDIDKERIKAWNDKDLSKLPVFEPGLSEIIKRNRDKNLFFSCEIAKTIKEADMVFISVNTPTKRSGFGAGYASDLKWVESSARQVADYASGHTIVVEKSTVPVRTAELIQNILNDSEEISTNSQNKKSFSVLSSPEFLAEGTAINDLENPDRVLILSLIHISEPTRQL
;
A
#
# COMPACT_ATOMS: atom_id res chain seq x y z
N MET A 1 6.35 -2.59 -4.89
CA MET A 1 7.02 -1.32 -4.53
C MET A 1 8.48 -1.27 -5.02
N ALA A 2 9.30 -2.32 -4.87
CA ALA A 2 10.68 -2.33 -5.36
C ALA A 2 10.77 -2.11 -6.88
N VAL A 3 9.92 -2.80 -7.68
CA VAL A 3 9.82 -2.60 -9.13
C VAL A 3 9.41 -1.17 -9.47
N LEU A 4 8.49 -0.57 -8.72
CA LEU A 4 8.09 0.83 -8.92
C LEU A 4 9.29 1.78 -8.75
N ALA A 5 10.08 1.62 -7.68
CA ALA A 5 11.30 2.40 -7.47
C ALA A 5 12.35 2.16 -8.57
N ASP A 6 12.39 0.94 -9.12
CA ASP A 6 13.33 0.62 -10.20
C ASP A 6 12.94 1.26 -11.55
N LYS A 7 11.66 1.35 -11.84
CA LYS A 7 11.15 1.91 -13.11
C LYS A 7 10.97 3.43 -13.05
N CYS A 8 10.62 3.99 -11.90
CA CYS A 8 10.35 5.42 -11.72
C CYS A 8 11.44 6.05 -10.85
N LYS A 9 12.48 6.60 -11.47
CA LYS A 9 13.66 7.12 -10.74
C LYS A 9 13.42 8.46 -10.06
N ASP A 10 12.42 9.19 -10.47
CA ASP A 10 12.01 10.53 -10.01
C ASP A 10 11.07 10.49 -8.79
N ILE A 11 10.64 9.30 -8.37
CA ILE A 11 9.84 9.14 -7.16
C ILE A 11 10.65 8.52 -6.04
N SER A 12 10.30 8.88 -4.80
CA SER A 12 10.81 8.25 -3.58
C SER A 12 9.79 7.25 -3.06
N VAL A 13 10.22 6.02 -2.82
CA VAL A 13 9.39 4.94 -2.31
C VAL A 13 9.89 4.52 -0.94
N THR A 14 9.07 4.66 0.09
CA THR A 14 9.39 4.17 1.44
C THR A 14 8.42 3.07 1.82
N LEU A 15 8.98 1.90 2.12
CA LEU A 15 8.23 0.77 2.67
C LEU A 15 8.29 0.84 4.19
N VAL A 16 7.12 0.84 4.83
CA VAL A 16 7.02 0.87 6.29
C VAL A 16 6.41 -0.40 6.83
N ASP A 17 6.92 -0.86 7.96
CA ASP A 17 6.38 -1.98 8.71
C ASP A 17 6.53 -1.73 10.22
N ILE A 18 5.59 -2.24 11.01
CA ILE A 18 5.68 -2.25 12.48
C ILE A 18 6.71 -3.24 12.99
N ASP A 19 7.05 -4.26 12.20
CA ASP A 19 8.02 -5.30 12.53
C ASP A 19 9.45 -4.79 12.29
N LYS A 20 10.12 -4.45 13.39
CA LYS A 20 11.50 -3.94 13.38
C LYS A 20 12.50 -4.94 12.83
N GLU A 21 12.31 -6.24 13.07
CA GLU A 21 13.23 -7.26 12.59
C GLU A 21 13.07 -7.44 11.07
N ARG A 22 11.85 -7.34 10.55
CA ARG A 22 11.61 -7.33 9.11
C ARG A 22 12.25 -6.12 8.43
N ILE A 23 12.09 -4.93 8.99
CA ILE A 23 12.75 -3.71 8.47
C ILE A 23 14.27 -3.81 8.55
N LYS A 24 14.81 -4.38 9.64
CA LYS A 24 16.24 -4.63 9.75
C LYS A 24 16.75 -5.59 8.67
N ALA A 25 16.01 -6.65 8.37
CA ALA A 25 16.35 -7.59 7.29
C ALA A 25 16.31 -6.90 5.90
N TRP A 26 15.33 -6.02 5.63
CA TRP A 26 15.32 -5.22 4.41
C TRP A 26 16.51 -4.28 4.27
N ASN A 27 17.08 -3.81 5.38
CA ASN A 27 18.23 -2.90 5.43
C ASN A 27 19.58 -3.65 5.58
N ASP A 28 19.59 -4.99 5.73
CA ASP A 28 20.83 -5.76 5.86
C ASP A 28 21.67 -5.65 4.59
N LYS A 29 22.98 -5.50 4.75
CA LYS A 29 23.94 -5.47 3.63
C LYS A 29 24.02 -6.80 2.89
N ASP A 30 23.78 -7.89 3.60
CA ASP A 30 23.71 -9.24 3.08
C ASP A 30 22.32 -9.49 2.49
N LEU A 31 22.21 -9.41 1.17
CA LEU A 31 20.94 -9.58 0.43
C LEU A 31 20.38 -11.01 0.52
N SER A 32 21.13 -11.99 1.01
CA SER A 32 20.60 -13.33 1.27
C SER A 32 19.63 -13.38 2.46
N LYS A 33 19.63 -12.32 3.29
CA LYS A 33 18.76 -12.17 4.46
C LYS A 33 17.48 -11.39 4.18
N LEU A 34 17.21 -11.04 2.94
CA LEU A 34 15.95 -10.38 2.60
C LEU A 34 14.76 -11.22 3.08
N PRO A 35 13.72 -10.61 3.68
CA PRO A 35 12.61 -11.35 4.28
C PRO A 35 11.67 -11.98 3.25
N VAL A 36 11.91 -11.74 1.97
CA VAL A 36 11.15 -12.29 0.84
C VAL A 36 12.14 -12.71 -0.24
N PHE A 37 11.93 -13.89 -0.79
CA PHE A 37 12.67 -14.36 -1.96
C PHE A 37 11.81 -14.22 -3.22
N GLU A 38 12.36 -13.53 -4.21
CA GLU A 38 11.79 -13.44 -5.54
C GLU A 38 12.95 -13.30 -6.55
N PRO A 39 12.97 -14.08 -7.66
CA PRO A 39 14.01 -13.96 -8.67
C PRO A 39 14.18 -12.50 -9.16
N GLY A 40 15.39 -11.96 -9.13
CA GLY A 40 15.70 -10.59 -9.54
C GLY A 40 15.47 -9.51 -8.46
N LEU A 41 14.87 -9.85 -7.32
CA LEU A 41 14.57 -8.86 -6.27
C LEU A 41 15.84 -8.28 -5.64
N SER A 42 16.83 -9.11 -5.36
CA SER A 42 18.10 -8.67 -4.76
C SER A 42 18.83 -7.65 -5.62
N GLU A 43 18.81 -7.80 -6.93
CA GLU A 43 19.40 -6.86 -7.88
C GLU A 43 18.65 -5.52 -7.89
N ILE A 44 17.31 -5.56 -7.83
CA ILE A 44 16.48 -4.35 -7.74
C ILE A 44 16.75 -3.62 -6.43
N ILE A 45 16.78 -4.33 -5.29
CA ILE A 45 17.09 -3.75 -3.98
C ILE A 45 18.49 -3.12 -3.99
N LYS A 46 19.50 -3.84 -4.50
CA LYS A 46 20.88 -3.35 -4.60
C LYS A 46 21.01 -2.06 -5.40
N ARG A 47 20.23 -1.92 -6.49
CA ARG A 47 20.28 -0.74 -7.35
C ARG A 47 19.61 0.49 -6.73
N ASN A 48 18.55 0.30 -5.95
CA ASN A 48 17.62 1.37 -5.58
C ASN A 48 17.63 1.72 -4.09
N ARG A 49 18.04 0.79 -3.21
CA ARG A 49 18.11 1.03 -1.75
C ARG A 49 19.03 2.20 -1.45
N ASP A 50 18.61 3.05 -0.52
CA ASP A 50 19.28 4.29 -0.10
C ASP A 50 19.42 5.36 -1.20
N LYS A 51 18.74 5.18 -2.35
CA LYS A 51 18.64 6.17 -3.42
C LYS A 51 17.22 6.71 -3.54
N ASN A 52 16.30 5.87 -3.96
CA ASN A 52 14.88 6.17 -4.08
C ASN A 52 13.98 5.05 -3.52
N LEU A 53 14.57 4.04 -2.87
CA LEU A 53 13.86 2.98 -2.15
C LEU A 53 14.39 2.91 -0.71
N PHE A 54 13.50 3.08 0.25
CA PHE A 54 13.81 3.15 1.67
C PHE A 54 12.92 2.18 2.46
N PHE A 55 13.41 1.75 3.64
CA PHE A 55 12.70 0.87 4.55
C PHE A 55 12.77 1.44 5.96
N SER A 56 11.61 1.66 6.60
CA SER A 56 11.52 2.37 7.86
C SER A 56 10.44 1.81 8.78
N CYS A 57 10.60 2.01 10.10
CA CYS A 57 9.53 1.84 11.10
C CYS A 57 8.84 3.17 11.46
N GLU A 58 9.26 4.28 10.87
CA GLU A 58 8.79 5.65 11.17
C GLU A 58 7.47 5.94 10.44
N ILE A 59 6.42 5.17 10.76
CA ILE A 59 5.13 5.18 10.04
C ILE A 59 4.53 6.59 10.01
N ALA A 60 4.41 7.25 11.16
CA ALA A 60 3.78 8.57 11.28
C ALA A 60 4.50 9.63 10.42
N LYS A 61 5.83 9.63 10.45
CA LYS A 61 6.65 10.56 9.66
C LYS A 61 6.48 10.28 8.17
N THR A 62 6.56 9.00 7.77
CA THR A 62 6.50 8.60 6.37
C THR A 62 5.13 8.91 5.76
N ILE A 63 4.03 8.65 6.49
CA ILE A 63 2.68 8.99 6.02
C ILE A 63 2.53 10.51 5.86
N LYS A 64 3.05 11.29 6.81
CA LYS A 64 2.95 12.75 6.77
C LYS A 64 3.62 13.36 5.54
N GLU A 65 4.69 12.75 5.04
CA GLU A 65 5.49 13.22 3.91
C GLU A 65 5.04 12.61 2.57
N ALA A 66 4.06 11.69 2.58
CA ALA A 66 3.65 10.93 1.40
C ALA A 66 2.53 11.63 0.61
N ASP A 67 2.70 11.76 -0.70
CA ASP A 67 1.64 12.15 -1.64
C ASP A 67 0.71 10.96 -1.95
N MET A 68 1.22 9.73 -1.88
CA MET A 68 0.48 8.51 -2.16
C MET A 68 0.84 7.41 -1.16
N VAL A 69 -0.16 6.76 -0.58
CA VAL A 69 -0.01 5.65 0.38
C VAL A 69 -0.65 4.38 -0.17
N PHE A 70 0.14 3.32 -0.26
CA PHE A 70 -0.36 1.98 -0.60
C PHE A 70 -0.62 1.18 0.67
N ILE A 71 -1.86 0.77 0.87
CA ILE A 71 -2.25 -0.18 1.93
C ILE A 71 -2.07 -1.59 1.36
N SER A 72 -1.03 -2.28 1.82
CA SER A 72 -0.66 -3.63 1.39
C SER A 72 -0.39 -4.50 2.61
N VAL A 73 -1.46 -4.81 3.33
CA VAL A 73 -1.41 -5.55 4.59
C VAL A 73 -2.10 -6.91 4.46
N ASN A 74 -1.76 -7.84 5.36
CA ASN A 74 -2.38 -9.16 5.36
C ASN A 74 -3.87 -9.08 5.71
N THR A 75 -4.67 -9.87 5.00
CA THR A 75 -6.12 -10.02 5.19
C THR A 75 -6.50 -11.49 5.45
N PRO A 76 -6.05 -12.07 6.60
CA PRO A 76 -6.30 -13.47 6.88
C PRO A 76 -7.80 -13.74 7.08
N THR A 77 -8.20 -15.00 6.91
CA THR A 77 -9.55 -15.43 7.26
C THR A 77 -9.79 -15.28 8.75
N LYS A 78 -10.95 -14.73 9.14
CA LYS A 78 -11.36 -14.63 10.55
C LYS A 78 -11.32 -15.97 11.25
N ARG A 79 -10.72 -16.01 12.43
CA ARG A 79 -10.63 -17.23 13.25
C ARG A 79 -11.75 -17.34 14.30
N SER A 80 -12.47 -16.24 14.61
CA SER A 80 -13.51 -16.19 15.63
C SER A 80 -14.55 -15.11 15.31
N GLY A 81 -15.71 -15.17 15.96
CA GLY A 81 -16.80 -14.24 15.79
C GLY A 81 -17.62 -14.46 14.53
N PHE A 82 -18.48 -13.51 14.20
CA PHE A 82 -19.34 -13.58 13.02
C PHE A 82 -18.48 -13.61 11.73
N GLY A 83 -18.75 -14.61 10.87
CA GLY A 83 -18.00 -14.85 9.63
C GLY A 83 -16.69 -15.65 9.82
N ALA A 84 -16.46 -16.27 11.00
CA ALA A 84 -15.30 -17.14 11.21
C ALA A 84 -15.25 -18.27 10.18
N GLY A 85 -14.07 -18.51 9.60
CA GLY A 85 -13.83 -19.50 8.57
C GLY A 85 -14.21 -19.06 7.14
N TYR A 86 -14.88 -17.92 6.98
CA TYR A 86 -15.35 -17.44 5.65
C TYR A 86 -14.92 -16.00 5.33
N ALA A 87 -15.06 -15.09 6.31
CA ALA A 87 -14.82 -13.66 6.10
C ALA A 87 -13.34 -13.31 6.29
N SER A 88 -12.85 -12.34 5.53
CA SER A 88 -11.53 -11.74 5.75
C SER A 88 -11.51 -10.90 7.03
N ASP A 89 -10.42 -10.97 7.78
CA ASP A 89 -10.16 -10.08 8.91
C ASP A 89 -9.54 -8.78 8.38
N LEU A 90 -10.33 -7.72 8.39
CA LEU A 90 -9.93 -6.41 7.86
C LEU A 90 -9.29 -5.50 8.91
N LYS A 91 -9.05 -5.96 10.13
CA LYS A 91 -8.52 -5.14 11.23
C LYS A 91 -7.22 -4.40 10.86
N TRP A 92 -6.35 -5.02 10.06
CA TRP A 92 -5.11 -4.39 9.64
C TRP A 92 -5.33 -3.32 8.58
N VAL A 93 -6.29 -3.53 7.66
CA VAL A 93 -6.71 -2.53 6.67
C VAL A 93 -7.31 -1.32 7.39
N GLU A 94 -8.25 -1.55 8.31
CA GLU A 94 -8.86 -0.48 9.10
C GLU A 94 -7.82 0.27 9.94
N SER A 95 -6.92 -0.45 10.60
CA SER A 95 -5.84 0.17 11.40
C SER A 95 -4.92 1.03 10.52
N SER A 96 -4.56 0.55 9.33
CA SER A 96 -3.74 1.32 8.39
C SER A 96 -4.48 2.56 7.88
N ALA A 97 -5.77 2.44 7.54
CA ALA A 97 -6.59 3.58 7.12
C ALA A 97 -6.69 4.65 8.21
N ARG A 98 -6.85 4.25 9.49
CA ARG A 98 -6.85 5.18 10.62
C ARG A 98 -5.50 5.87 10.81
N GLN A 99 -4.39 5.15 10.65
CA GLN A 99 -3.05 5.77 10.70
C GLN A 99 -2.86 6.80 9.57
N VAL A 100 -3.37 6.51 8.36
CA VAL A 100 -3.37 7.50 7.27
C VAL A 100 -4.21 8.71 7.65
N ALA A 101 -5.43 8.49 8.17
CA ALA A 101 -6.31 9.56 8.65
C ALA A 101 -5.64 10.45 9.70
N ASP A 102 -4.90 9.84 10.65
CA ASP A 102 -4.26 10.55 11.74
C ASP A 102 -3.04 11.37 11.29
N TYR A 103 -2.18 10.77 10.46
CA TYR A 103 -0.85 11.31 10.18
C TYR A 103 -0.70 12.03 8.84
N ALA A 104 -1.57 11.78 7.86
CA ALA A 104 -1.50 12.45 6.56
C ALA A 104 -1.63 13.97 6.68
N SER A 105 -1.02 14.69 5.76
CA SER A 105 -1.10 16.15 5.66
C SER A 105 -1.42 16.57 4.22
N GLY A 106 -2.36 17.53 4.07
CA GLY A 106 -2.80 17.97 2.74
C GLY A 106 -3.61 16.93 2.00
N HIS A 107 -3.44 16.83 0.70
CA HIS A 107 -4.12 15.84 -0.14
C HIS A 107 -3.28 14.58 -0.27
N THR A 108 -3.86 13.41 0.02
CA THR A 108 -3.17 12.12 -0.09
C THR A 108 -4.00 11.13 -0.90
N ILE A 109 -3.37 10.49 -1.88
CA ILE A 109 -3.96 9.39 -2.64
C ILE A 109 -3.74 8.09 -1.86
N VAL A 110 -4.82 7.38 -1.54
CA VAL A 110 -4.76 6.11 -0.80
C VAL A 110 -5.13 4.96 -1.73
N VAL A 111 -4.20 4.07 -1.97
CA VAL A 111 -4.36 2.91 -2.85
C VAL A 111 -4.48 1.65 -2.01
N GLU A 112 -5.65 1.04 -2.03
CA GLU A 112 -5.88 -0.27 -1.47
C GLU A 112 -5.30 -1.32 -2.43
N LYS A 113 -4.28 -2.04 -1.98
CA LYS A 113 -3.52 -3.02 -2.79
C LYS A 113 -3.72 -4.46 -2.33
N SER A 114 -4.21 -4.67 -1.12
CA SER A 114 -4.46 -6.00 -0.55
C SER A 114 -5.57 -6.73 -1.31
N THR A 115 -5.56 -8.06 -1.25
CA THR A 115 -6.69 -8.86 -1.72
C THR A 115 -7.80 -8.81 -0.69
N VAL A 116 -8.87 -8.07 -0.98
CA VAL A 116 -9.94 -7.73 -0.04
C VAL A 116 -11.32 -7.99 -0.62
N PRO A 117 -12.34 -8.18 0.23
CA PRO A 117 -13.73 -8.25 -0.20
C PRO A 117 -14.20 -6.99 -0.91
N VAL A 118 -15.24 -7.13 -1.73
CA VAL A 118 -15.97 -6.00 -2.33
C VAL A 118 -16.38 -5.01 -1.23
N ARG A 119 -16.32 -3.70 -1.52
CA ARG A 119 -16.63 -2.58 -0.62
C ARG A 119 -15.59 -2.25 0.45
N THR A 120 -14.42 -2.89 0.46
CA THR A 120 -13.36 -2.49 1.39
C THR A 120 -12.86 -1.08 1.10
N ALA A 121 -12.82 -0.65 -0.16
CA ALA A 121 -12.48 0.72 -0.52
C ALA A 121 -13.49 1.75 0.05
N GLU A 122 -14.80 1.40 0.08
CA GLU A 122 -15.83 2.24 0.75
C GLU A 122 -15.58 2.35 2.25
N LEU A 123 -15.17 1.25 2.91
CA LEU A 123 -14.81 1.26 4.33
C LEU A 123 -13.61 2.19 4.59
N ILE A 124 -12.57 2.10 3.77
CA ILE A 124 -11.40 2.99 3.85
C ILE A 124 -11.84 4.45 3.66
N GLN A 125 -12.63 4.73 2.62
CA GLN A 125 -13.13 6.08 2.34
C GLN A 125 -13.93 6.65 3.51
N ASN A 126 -14.80 5.87 4.15
CA ASN A 126 -15.57 6.33 5.31
C ASN A 126 -14.66 6.69 6.49
N ILE A 127 -13.64 5.87 6.80
CA ILE A 127 -12.67 6.17 7.85
C ILE A 127 -11.92 7.48 7.57
N LEU A 128 -11.57 7.73 6.31
CA LEU A 128 -10.85 8.92 5.90
C LEU A 128 -11.75 10.16 5.90
N ASN A 129 -13.00 10.05 5.44
CA ASN A 129 -13.98 11.14 5.43
C ASN A 129 -14.27 11.66 6.86
N ASP A 130 -14.41 10.77 7.83
CA ASP A 130 -14.58 11.16 9.24
C ASP A 130 -13.44 12.09 9.70
N SER A 131 -12.20 11.82 9.24
CA SER A 131 -11.03 12.65 9.54
C SER A 131 -11.03 13.97 8.77
N GLU A 132 -11.53 14.01 7.53
CA GLU A 132 -11.67 15.24 6.74
C GLU A 132 -12.64 16.21 7.42
N GLU A 133 -13.79 15.75 7.88
CA GLU A 133 -14.81 16.56 8.57
C GLU A 133 -14.25 17.21 9.84
N ILE A 134 -13.46 16.46 10.62
CA ILE A 134 -12.82 16.98 11.83
C ILE A 134 -11.77 18.03 11.46
N SER A 135 -11.06 17.88 10.35
CA SER A 135 -9.97 18.77 9.94
C SER A 135 -10.46 20.07 9.27
N THR A 136 -11.72 20.14 8.80
CA THR A 136 -12.26 21.37 8.15
C THR A 136 -12.25 22.58 9.07
N ASN A 137 -12.22 22.38 10.38
CA ASN A 137 -12.14 23.45 11.39
C ASN A 137 -10.69 23.80 11.78
N SER A 138 -9.67 23.19 11.16
CA SER A 138 -8.26 23.41 11.45
C SER A 138 -7.52 24.06 10.28
N GLN A 139 -6.38 24.72 10.56
CA GLN A 139 -5.55 25.32 9.51
C GLN A 139 -4.89 24.25 8.59
N ASN A 140 -4.90 22.97 8.97
CA ASN A 140 -4.37 21.85 8.20
C ASN A 140 -5.52 21.03 7.59
N LYS A 141 -6.07 21.52 6.48
CA LYS A 141 -7.11 20.80 5.74
C LYS A 141 -6.51 19.54 5.10
N LYS A 142 -7.03 18.38 5.50
CA LYS A 142 -6.73 17.08 4.87
C LYS A 142 -7.76 16.77 3.79
N SER A 143 -7.37 16.04 2.77
CA SER A 143 -8.30 15.45 1.79
C SER A 143 -7.73 14.15 1.22
N PHE A 144 -8.60 13.25 0.81
CA PHE A 144 -8.18 11.92 0.37
C PHE A 144 -8.88 11.51 -0.93
N SER A 145 -8.14 10.82 -1.79
CA SER A 145 -8.70 10.08 -2.93
C SER A 145 -8.41 8.60 -2.75
N VAL A 146 -9.45 7.77 -2.72
CA VAL A 146 -9.29 6.33 -2.52
C VAL A 146 -9.42 5.58 -3.84
N LEU A 147 -8.45 4.70 -4.11
CA LEU A 147 -8.41 3.80 -5.24
C LEU A 147 -8.26 2.36 -4.73
N SER A 148 -8.87 1.39 -5.41
CA SER A 148 -8.56 -0.03 -5.24
C SER A 148 -7.81 -0.52 -6.47
N SER A 149 -6.66 -1.13 -6.26
CA SER A 149 -5.80 -1.70 -7.30
C SER A 149 -5.24 -3.04 -6.85
N PRO A 150 -6.08 -4.08 -6.78
CA PRO A 150 -5.63 -5.42 -6.40
C PRO A 150 -4.56 -5.94 -7.36
N GLU A 151 -3.68 -6.78 -6.85
CA GLU A 151 -2.63 -7.41 -7.65
C GLU A 151 -2.96 -8.87 -7.94
N PHE A 152 -2.39 -9.38 -9.04
CA PHE A 152 -2.56 -10.75 -9.50
C PHE A 152 -1.18 -11.38 -9.73
N LEU A 153 -0.30 -11.28 -8.73
CA LEU A 153 1.08 -11.74 -8.83
C LEU A 153 1.21 -13.17 -8.33
N ALA A 154 1.99 -13.97 -9.04
CA ALA A 154 2.38 -15.31 -8.57
C ALA A 154 3.77 -15.25 -7.93
N GLU A 155 3.96 -16.03 -6.83
CA GLU A 155 5.28 -16.18 -6.21
C GLU A 155 6.26 -16.82 -7.21
N GLY A 156 7.46 -16.28 -7.30
CA GLY A 156 8.51 -16.72 -8.21
C GLY A 156 8.47 -16.06 -9.61
N THR A 157 7.38 -15.37 -9.97
CA THR A 157 7.25 -14.61 -11.22
C THR A 157 6.77 -13.17 -11.02
N ALA A 158 6.61 -12.74 -9.77
CA ALA A 158 5.98 -11.47 -9.42
C ALA A 158 6.64 -10.24 -10.05
N ILE A 159 7.96 -10.24 -10.23
CA ILE A 159 8.66 -9.14 -10.91
C ILE A 159 8.29 -9.12 -12.39
N ASN A 160 8.33 -10.27 -13.06
CA ASN A 160 7.95 -10.36 -14.47
C ASN A 160 6.48 -10.00 -14.69
N ASP A 161 5.58 -10.46 -13.80
CA ASP A 161 4.15 -10.17 -13.88
C ASP A 161 3.87 -8.67 -13.68
N LEU A 162 4.67 -7.97 -12.86
CA LEU A 162 4.60 -6.52 -12.72
C LEU A 162 5.18 -5.76 -13.92
N GLU A 163 6.21 -6.29 -14.56
CA GLU A 163 6.83 -5.66 -15.74
C GLU A 163 6.03 -5.88 -17.01
N ASN A 164 5.33 -7.01 -17.11
CA ASN A 164 4.56 -7.44 -18.27
C ASN A 164 3.16 -7.90 -17.82
N PRO A 165 2.33 -7.02 -17.25
CA PRO A 165 1.04 -7.42 -16.70
C PRO A 165 0.04 -7.76 -17.82
N ASP A 166 -0.67 -8.88 -17.69
CA ASP A 166 -1.80 -9.21 -18.56
C ASP A 166 -2.92 -8.17 -18.44
N ARG A 167 -3.08 -7.58 -17.26
CA ARG A 167 -4.07 -6.55 -16.96
C ARG A 167 -3.65 -5.71 -15.76
N VAL A 168 -4.06 -4.46 -15.76
CA VAL A 168 -3.99 -3.57 -14.59
C VAL A 168 -5.40 -3.15 -14.24
N LEU A 169 -5.81 -3.40 -12.98
CA LEU A 169 -7.12 -3.03 -12.48
C LEU A 169 -6.98 -1.82 -11.55
N ILE A 170 -7.69 -0.74 -11.89
CA ILE A 170 -7.77 0.47 -11.06
C ILE A 170 -9.25 0.82 -10.93
N LEU A 171 -9.75 0.76 -9.71
CA LEU A 171 -11.15 1.06 -9.38
C LEU A 171 -11.19 2.30 -8.49
N SER A 172 -11.98 3.29 -8.87
CA SER A 172 -12.22 4.50 -8.09
C SER A 172 -13.67 4.54 -7.61
N LEU A 173 -13.90 5.04 -6.41
CA LEU A 173 -15.24 5.27 -5.87
C LEU A 173 -15.89 6.56 -6.44
N ILE A 174 -15.09 7.47 -7.00
CA ILE A 174 -15.56 8.78 -7.47
C ILE A 174 -16.05 8.72 -8.91
N HIS A 175 -15.55 7.76 -9.70
CA HIS A 175 -15.98 7.57 -11.08
C HIS A 175 -16.31 6.09 -11.32
N ILE A 176 -17.59 5.78 -11.41
CA ILE A 176 -18.05 4.70 -12.28
C ILE A 176 -17.89 5.28 -13.69
N SER A 177 -16.66 5.49 -14.11
CA SER A 177 -16.37 5.98 -15.44
C SER A 177 -16.07 4.78 -16.31
N GLU A 178 -16.77 4.74 -17.42
CA GLU A 178 -16.65 3.95 -18.62
C GLU A 178 -15.51 2.92 -18.69
N PRO A 179 -15.77 1.72 -19.26
CA PRO A 179 -14.74 0.72 -19.46
C PRO A 179 -13.61 1.34 -20.28
N THR A 180 -12.44 1.43 -19.69
CA THR A 180 -11.23 1.79 -20.40
C THR A 180 -11.12 0.91 -21.62
N ARG A 181 -11.22 1.51 -22.82
CA ARG A 181 -10.97 0.82 -24.08
C ARG A 181 -9.61 0.14 -23.96
N GLN A 182 -9.63 -1.17 -24.17
CA GLN A 182 -8.43 -1.91 -24.52
C GLN A 182 -7.84 -1.25 -25.78
N LEU A 183 -6.62 -0.80 -25.67
CA LEU A 183 -5.78 -0.47 -26.81
C LEU A 183 -5.06 -1.72 -27.27
#